data_6b6d5f821928da6df8e4d7b44fefb3ff
#
_entry.id   6b6d5f821928da6df8e4d7b44fefb3ff
#
_cell.length_a   1.000
_cell.length_b   1.000
_cell.length_c   1.000
_cell.angle_alpha   90.00
_cell.angle_beta   90.00
_cell.angle_gamma   90.00
#
_symmetry.space_group_name_H-M   'P 1'
#
loop_
_entity.id
_entity.type
_entity.pdbx_description
1 polymer ?
#
loop_
_entity_poly.entity_id
_entity_poly.type
_entity_poly.pdbx_seq_one_letter_code
_entity_poly.pdbx_strand_id
1 'polypeptide(L)'
;MRNETHLLSFLNADLIEAGCDEAGRGPLAGPVFAAAVILPKDFHHPLLNDSKKMTEKARETLRPIIEQEAIAWAVEEVSAEEIDRINILNASITGMQRAVRRLDTKPEYLLIDGNRFKPFDGYEYQCIVKGDAKFASIAAASVLAKTYRDEYMRRLAVEYPHYGWERNMGYPTKEHIDAIIAHGYTPHHRKSFHLKQLEPTLF
;
A
#
# COMPACT_ATOMS: atom_id res chain seq x y z
N MET A 1 -21.34 22.96 2.50
CA MET A 1 -19.90 23.18 2.78
C MET A 1 -19.26 21.80 2.89
N ARG A 2 -18.41 21.41 1.94
CA ARG A 2 -17.60 20.21 2.08
C ARG A 2 -16.56 20.51 3.14
N ASN A 3 -16.51 19.74 4.22
CA ASN A 3 -15.41 19.82 5.19
C ASN A 3 -14.13 19.49 4.42
N GLU A 4 -13.33 20.49 4.12
CA GLU A 4 -11.95 20.30 3.67
C GLU A 4 -11.19 19.70 4.85
N THR A 5 -10.92 18.41 4.78
CA THR A 5 -10.03 17.75 5.73
C THR A 5 -8.62 18.21 5.38
N HIS A 6 -8.12 19.23 6.08
CA HIS A 6 -6.72 19.62 5.97
C HIS A 6 -5.85 18.54 6.59
N LEU A 7 -5.07 17.86 5.74
CA LEU A 7 -4.01 16.97 6.22
C LEU A 7 -2.92 17.81 6.89
N LEU A 8 -2.39 17.31 8.00
CA LEU A 8 -1.24 17.89 8.66
C LEU A 8 0.01 17.64 7.79
N SER A 9 0.83 18.66 7.62
CA SER A 9 2.07 18.53 6.85
C SER A 9 3.14 17.74 7.59
N PHE A 10 3.17 17.82 8.93
CA PHE A 10 4.14 17.14 9.79
C PHE A 10 3.61 16.96 11.22
N LEU A 11 4.24 16.09 11.97
CA LEU A 11 4.03 15.93 13.41
C LEU A 11 5.01 16.82 14.19
N ASN A 12 6.28 16.84 13.78
CA ASN A 12 7.35 17.64 14.37
C ASN A 12 8.00 18.52 13.29
N ALA A 13 7.98 19.83 13.53
CA ALA A 13 8.50 20.81 12.58
C ALA A 13 10.04 20.74 12.41
N ASP A 14 10.76 20.24 13.40
CA ASP A 14 12.24 20.27 13.42
C ASP A 14 12.85 18.99 12.83
N LEU A 15 12.07 17.94 12.60
CA LEU A 15 12.55 16.64 12.11
C LEU A 15 12.23 16.42 10.64
N ILE A 16 13.07 15.67 9.94
CA ILE A 16 12.78 15.10 8.62
C ILE A 16 11.92 13.85 8.82
N GLU A 17 10.64 13.93 8.48
CA GLU A 17 9.69 12.86 8.70
C GLU A 17 9.36 12.13 7.40
N ALA A 18 9.32 10.79 7.44
CA ALA A 18 8.79 9.97 6.37
C ALA A 18 7.43 9.38 6.75
N GLY A 19 6.41 9.57 5.91
CA GLY A 19 5.15 8.87 6.02
C GLY A 19 5.22 7.51 5.31
N CYS A 20 4.70 6.47 5.94
CA CYS A 20 4.70 5.11 5.42
C CYS A 20 3.30 4.51 5.42
N ASP A 21 2.93 3.85 4.32
CA ASP A 21 1.67 3.12 4.17
C ASP A 21 1.84 1.93 3.21
N GLU A 22 0.85 1.02 3.18
CA GLU A 22 0.82 -0.13 2.29
C GLU A 22 -0.51 -0.29 1.58
N ALA A 23 -0.47 -0.97 0.43
CA ALA A 23 -1.63 -1.38 -0.34
C ALA A 23 -1.60 -2.89 -0.65
N GLY A 24 -2.78 -3.52 -0.62
CA GLY A 24 -2.90 -4.92 -1.04
C GLY A 24 -2.82 -5.94 0.08
N ARG A 25 -3.26 -5.65 1.30
CA ARG A 25 -3.30 -6.63 2.39
C ARG A 25 -4.40 -7.67 2.23
N GLY A 26 -5.58 -7.27 1.76
CA GLY A 26 -6.75 -8.14 1.68
C GLY A 26 -6.91 -9.03 0.43
N PRO A 27 -6.26 -8.75 -0.72
CA PRO A 27 -6.35 -9.59 -1.91
C PRO A 27 -5.85 -11.02 -1.71
N LEU A 28 -6.44 -11.95 -2.48
CA LEU A 28 -6.01 -13.36 -2.56
C LEU A 28 -4.82 -13.57 -3.48
N ALA A 29 -4.56 -12.59 -4.36
CA ALA A 29 -3.48 -12.65 -5.33
C ALA A 29 -2.71 -11.33 -5.43
N GLY A 30 -1.48 -11.45 -5.88
CA GLY A 30 -0.55 -10.35 -6.06
C GLY A 30 0.18 -9.92 -4.78
N PRO A 31 1.22 -9.10 -4.93
CA PRO A 31 2.05 -8.63 -3.83
C PRO A 31 1.34 -7.59 -2.94
N VAL A 32 1.93 -7.34 -1.77
CA VAL A 32 1.75 -6.08 -1.04
C VAL A 32 2.75 -5.08 -1.57
N PHE A 33 2.30 -3.85 -1.79
CA PHE A 33 3.15 -2.71 -2.07
C PHE A 33 3.18 -1.80 -0.86
N ALA A 34 4.36 -1.39 -0.45
CA ALA A 34 4.55 -0.44 0.63
C ALA A 34 5.35 0.76 0.11
N ALA A 35 5.05 1.94 0.61
CA ALA A 35 5.73 3.16 0.23
C ALA A 35 6.20 3.94 1.45
N ALA A 36 7.27 4.72 1.26
CA ALA A 36 7.75 5.73 2.17
C ALA A 36 7.94 7.05 1.41
N VAL A 37 7.47 8.16 1.98
CA VAL A 37 7.51 9.47 1.33
C VAL A 37 7.93 10.55 2.33
N ILE A 38 8.92 11.36 1.95
CA ILE A 38 9.30 12.59 2.63
C ILE A 38 8.81 13.76 1.78
N LEU A 39 7.89 14.56 2.29
CA LEU A 39 7.38 15.74 1.61
C LEU A 39 8.04 17.02 2.13
N PRO A 40 8.13 18.09 1.29
CA PRO A 40 8.37 19.44 1.80
C PRO A 40 7.31 19.81 2.85
N LYS A 41 7.68 20.56 3.88
CA LYS A 41 6.75 20.92 4.98
C LYS A 41 5.64 21.87 4.54
N ASP A 42 5.81 22.57 3.46
CA ASP A 42 4.84 23.44 2.80
C ASP A 42 4.07 22.75 1.67
N PHE A 43 4.32 21.46 1.44
CA PHE A 43 3.58 20.69 0.43
C PHE A 43 2.09 20.69 0.72
N HIS A 44 1.31 21.15 -0.25
CA HIS A 44 -0.14 21.12 -0.20
C HIS A 44 -0.71 20.85 -1.58
N HIS A 45 -1.60 19.88 -1.68
CA HIS A 45 -2.31 19.62 -2.92
C HIS A 45 -3.80 19.34 -2.66
N PRO A 46 -4.74 20.04 -3.33
CA PRO A 46 -6.17 19.96 -3.02
C PRO A 46 -6.81 18.60 -3.27
N LEU A 47 -6.20 17.78 -4.13
CA LEU A 47 -6.68 16.40 -4.37
C LEU A 47 -6.15 15.40 -3.34
N LEU A 48 -5.09 15.71 -2.57
CA LEU A 48 -4.52 14.79 -1.62
C LEU A 48 -5.44 14.59 -0.42
N ASN A 49 -5.86 13.35 -0.20
CA ASN A 49 -6.76 12.93 0.87
C ASN A 49 -6.54 11.43 1.15
N ASP A 50 -7.29 10.87 2.09
CA ASP A 50 -7.43 9.43 2.29
C ASP A 50 -7.61 8.72 0.92
N SER A 51 -6.65 7.88 0.54
CA SER A 51 -6.61 7.24 -0.78
C SER A 51 -7.85 6.40 -1.10
N LYS A 52 -8.55 5.90 -0.07
CA LYS A 52 -9.78 5.11 -0.20
C LYS A 52 -10.99 5.97 -0.56
N LYS A 53 -10.93 7.28 -0.25
CA LYS A 53 -11.96 8.27 -0.63
C LYS A 53 -11.69 8.93 -1.97
N MET A 54 -10.49 8.77 -2.50
CA MET A 54 -10.10 9.31 -3.80
C MET A 54 -10.56 8.42 -4.94
N THR A 55 -10.95 9.04 -6.04
CA THR A 55 -11.17 8.31 -7.29
C THR A 55 -9.83 7.78 -7.84
N GLU A 56 -9.88 6.74 -8.66
CA GLU A 56 -8.70 6.21 -9.35
C GLU A 56 -8.00 7.32 -10.15
N LYS A 57 -8.76 8.09 -10.94
CA LYS A 57 -8.25 9.22 -11.71
C LYS A 57 -7.52 10.25 -10.83
N ALA A 58 -8.04 10.57 -9.64
CA ALA A 58 -7.39 11.50 -8.73
C ALA A 58 -6.04 10.94 -8.22
N ARG A 59 -5.97 9.65 -7.89
CA ARG A 59 -4.71 8.99 -7.50
C ARG A 59 -3.69 8.97 -8.64
N GLU A 60 -4.13 8.64 -9.85
CA GLU A 60 -3.27 8.64 -11.05
C GLU A 60 -2.75 10.04 -11.40
N THR A 61 -3.57 11.08 -11.18
CA THR A 61 -3.13 12.47 -11.33
C THR A 61 -2.10 12.87 -10.28
N LEU A 62 -2.28 12.43 -9.02
CA LEU A 62 -1.39 12.79 -7.92
C LEU A 62 -0.05 12.06 -7.94
N ARG A 63 -0.02 10.83 -8.44
CA ARG A 63 1.22 10.04 -8.46
C ARG A 63 2.41 10.79 -9.04
N PRO A 64 2.37 11.30 -10.28
CA PRO A 64 3.52 12.03 -10.85
C PRO A 64 3.85 13.32 -10.10
N ILE A 65 2.86 13.98 -9.49
CA ILE A 65 3.08 15.18 -8.68
C ILE A 65 3.86 14.83 -7.41
N ILE A 66 3.45 13.75 -6.71
CA ILE A 66 4.16 13.28 -5.52
C ILE A 66 5.59 12.86 -5.88
N GLU A 67 5.76 12.09 -6.96
CA GLU A 67 7.07 11.64 -7.44
C GLU A 67 8.02 12.80 -7.77
N GLN A 68 7.48 13.91 -8.28
CA GLN A 68 8.25 15.09 -8.66
C GLN A 68 8.53 16.04 -7.48
N GLU A 69 7.56 16.22 -6.57
CA GLU A 69 7.63 17.25 -5.52
C GLU A 69 8.12 16.70 -4.18
N ALA A 70 8.11 15.38 -3.96
CA ALA A 70 8.67 14.79 -2.75
C ALA A 70 10.18 15.00 -2.67
N ILE A 71 10.68 15.27 -1.46
CA ILE A 71 12.13 15.32 -1.16
C ILE A 71 12.76 13.95 -1.42
N ALA A 72 12.07 12.88 -1.02
CA ALA A 72 12.43 11.50 -1.33
C ALA A 72 11.19 10.63 -1.27
N TRP A 73 11.17 9.59 -2.09
CA TRP A 73 10.14 8.55 -2.03
C TRP A 73 10.69 7.20 -2.50
N ALA A 74 10.09 6.14 -2.01
CA ALA A 74 10.38 4.79 -2.46
C ALA A 74 9.14 3.91 -2.35
N VAL A 75 9.03 2.95 -3.27
CA VAL A 75 7.99 1.92 -3.27
C VAL A 75 8.64 0.55 -3.34
N GLU A 76 8.19 -0.37 -2.50
CA GLU A 76 8.68 -1.75 -2.42
C GLU A 76 7.54 -2.73 -2.54
N GLU A 77 7.82 -3.84 -3.22
CA GLU A 77 6.90 -4.97 -3.29
C GLU A 77 7.33 -6.10 -2.36
N VAL A 78 6.35 -6.80 -1.79
CA VAL A 78 6.54 -8.07 -1.09
C VAL A 78 5.68 -9.10 -1.79
N SER A 79 6.31 -10.12 -2.37
CA SER A 79 5.66 -11.10 -3.23
C SER A 79 4.63 -11.96 -2.48
N ALA A 80 3.73 -12.61 -3.23
CA ALA A 80 2.77 -13.58 -2.67
C ALA A 80 3.48 -14.72 -1.93
N GLU A 81 4.59 -15.23 -2.48
CA GLU A 81 5.41 -16.28 -1.84
C GLU A 81 6.01 -15.81 -0.51
N GLU A 82 6.53 -14.58 -0.46
CA GLU A 82 7.07 -14.02 0.77
C GLU A 82 5.96 -13.78 1.81
N ILE A 83 4.78 -13.32 1.38
CA ILE A 83 3.60 -13.16 2.24
C ILE A 83 3.21 -14.50 2.87
N ASP A 84 3.20 -15.59 2.10
CA ASP A 84 2.90 -16.92 2.61
C ASP A 84 3.92 -17.41 3.66
N ARG A 85 5.19 -17.02 3.49
CA ARG A 85 6.28 -17.39 4.42
C ARG A 85 6.24 -16.62 5.73
N ILE A 86 5.99 -15.30 5.69
CA ILE A 86 6.14 -14.42 6.87
C ILE A 86 4.83 -13.87 7.42
N ASN A 87 3.72 -14.18 6.81
CA ASN A 87 2.36 -13.64 6.94
C ASN A 87 2.20 -12.17 6.52
N ILE A 88 0.94 -11.77 6.31
CA ILE A 88 0.58 -10.46 5.76
C ILE A 88 0.97 -9.28 6.65
N LEU A 89 0.92 -9.42 7.98
CA LEU A 89 1.32 -8.35 8.90
C LEU A 89 2.83 -8.09 8.80
N ASN A 90 3.62 -9.14 8.86
CA ASN A 90 5.07 -9.01 8.74
C ASN A 90 5.47 -8.55 7.32
N ALA A 91 4.76 -8.97 6.28
CA ALA A 91 4.99 -8.53 4.90
C ALA A 91 4.77 -7.00 4.75
N SER A 92 3.67 -6.46 5.31
CA SER A 92 3.43 -5.01 5.31
C SER A 92 4.56 -4.26 6.03
N ILE A 93 4.94 -4.71 7.22
CA ILE A 93 6.03 -4.08 8.00
C ILE A 93 7.36 -4.16 7.24
N THR A 94 7.71 -5.33 6.71
CA THR A 94 8.95 -5.53 5.94
C THR A 94 8.99 -4.66 4.69
N GLY A 95 7.88 -4.54 3.97
CA GLY A 95 7.76 -3.67 2.80
C GLY A 95 8.02 -2.20 3.17
N MET A 96 7.39 -1.68 4.22
CA MET A 96 7.63 -0.31 4.70
C MET A 96 9.09 -0.10 5.13
N GLN A 97 9.68 -1.06 5.86
CA GLN A 97 11.10 -0.98 6.26
C GLN A 97 12.04 -0.96 5.05
N ARG A 98 11.76 -1.76 4.01
CA ARG A 98 12.53 -1.75 2.75
C ARG A 98 12.37 -0.42 2.03
N ALA A 99 11.15 0.13 1.95
CA ALA A 99 10.91 1.42 1.33
C ALA A 99 11.69 2.55 2.05
N VAL A 100 11.67 2.58 3.39
CA VAL A 100 12.46 3.56 4.16
C VAL A 100 13.97 3.43 3.89
N ARG A 101 14.51 2.20 3.81
CA ARG A 101 15.95 1.99 3.51
C ARG A 101 16.34 2.46 2.12
N ARG A 102 15.41 2.50 1.17
CA ARG A 102 15.65 2.95 -0.21
C ARG A 102 15.49 4.44 -0.43
N LEU A 103 15.07 5.19 0.58
CA LEU A 103 15.02 6.64 0.48
C LEU A 103 16.43 7.22 0.30
N ASP A 104 16.61 8.08 -0.71
CA ASP A 104 17.88 8.78 -0.94
C ASP A 104 18.18 9.79 0.19
N THR A 105 17.14 10.35 0.80
CA THR A 105 17.22 11.18 2.00
C THR A 105 16.81 10.35 3.21
N LYS A 106 17.68 10.26 4.24
CA LYS A 106 17.35 9.51 5.46
C LYS A 106 16.40 10.33 6.34
N PRO A 107 15.24 9.76 6.71
CA PRO A 107 14.36 10.39 7.69
C PRO A 107 14.95 10.30 9.10
N GLU A 108 14.56 11.23 9.96
CA GLU A 108 14.87 11.23 11.40
C GLU A 108 13.73 10.61 12.21
N TYR A 109 12.51 10.61 11.65
CA TYR A 109 11.32 10.08 12.29
C TYR A 109 10.38 9.44 11.27
N LEU A 110 9.63 8.38 11.69
CA LEU A 110 8.71 7.67 10.81
C LEU A 110 7.27 7.82 11.30
N LEU A 111 6.38 8.21 10.40
CA LEU A 111 4.93 8.23 10.59
C LEU A 111 4.34 7.02 9.87
N ILE A 112 3.85 6.05 10.64
CA ILE A 112 3.39 4.76 10.09
C ILE A 112 1.86 4.70 10.10
N ASP A 113 1.22 4.42 8.95
CA ASP A 113 -0.22 4.13 8.97
C ASP A 113 -0.52 2.85 9.76
N GLY A 114 -1.58 2.90 10.57
CA GLY A 114 -2.02 1.76 11.35
C GLY A 114 -1.63 1.79 12.82
N ASN A 115 -1.62 0.60 13.44
CA ASN A 115 -1.41 0.46 14.89
C ASN A 115 -0.30 -0.54 15.26
N ARG A 116 0.43 -1.06 14.28
CA ARG A 116 1.48 -2.08 14.49
C ARG A 116 2.67 -1.82 13.56
N PHE A 117 3.83 -1.72 14.18
CA PHE A 117 5.11 -1.66 13.49
C PHE A 117 6.17 -2.35 14.35
N LYS A 118 7.36 -2.57 13.81
CA LYS A 118 8.48 -3.16 14.54
C LYS A 118 9.69 -2.23 14.44
N PRO A 119 10.41 -1.99 15.56
CA PRO A 119 11.66 -1.24 15.54
C PRO A 119 12.63 -1.82 14.53
N PHE A 120 13.36 -0.96 13.82
CA PHE A 120 14.45 -1.35 12.93
C PHE A 120 15.45 -0.21 12.75
N ASP A 121 16.72 -0.55 12.56
CA ASP A 121 17.80 0.37 12.19
C ASP A 121 17.92 1.64 13.07
N GLY A 122 17.38 1.60 14.30
CA GLY A 122 17.43 2.72 15.25
C GLY A 122 16.45 3.86 14.97
N TYR A 123 15.57 3.74 13.99
CA TYR A 123 14.56 4.77 13.71
C TYR A 123 13.53 4.86 14.82
N GLU A 124 13.26 6.09 15.26
CA GLU A 124 12.07 6.41 16.05
C GLU A 124 10.82 6.50 15.14
N TYR A 125 9.68 6.06 15.67
CA TYR A 125 8.45 6.03 14.88
C TYR A 125 7.20 6.21 15.72
N GLN A 126 6.13 6.62 15.08
CA GLN A 126 4.77 6.63 15.65
C GLN A 126 3.80 5.93 14.70
N CYS A 127 3.04 4.96 15.23
CA CYS A 127 1.90 4.38 14.54
C CYS A 127 0.68 5.31 14.67
N ILE A 128 0.03 5.60 13.56
CA ILE A 128 -1.07 6.55 13.50
C ILE A 128 -2.26 5.87 12.82
N VAL A 129 -3.27 5.51 13.60
CA VAL A 129 -4.49 4.90 13.07
C VAL A 129 -5.21 5.88 12.14
N LYS A 130 -5.48 5.46 10.91
CA LYS A 130 -6.00 6.29 9.81
C LYS A 130 -5.07 7.48 9.54
N GLY A 131 -3.78 7.22 9.49
CA GLY A 131 -2.75 8.23 9.25
C GLY A 131 -2.87 8.88 7.88
N ASP A 132 -3.31 8.13 6.88
CA ASP A 132 -3.63 8.56 5.52
C ASP A 132 -4.73 9.65 5.45
N ALA A 133 -5.58 9.73 6.46
CA ALA A 133 -6.58 10.79 6.63
C ALA A 133 -6.11 11.94 7.53
N LYS A 134 -4.89 11.92 8.04
CA LYS A 134 -4.38 12.88 9.03
C LYS A 134 -3.10 13.59 8.59
N PHE A 135 -2.17 12.89 7.94
CA PHE A 135 -0.86 13.40 7.55
C PHE A 135 -0.62 13.30 6.05
N ALA A 136 -0.15 14.37 5.45
CA ALA A 136 0.10 14.47 4.02
C ALA A 136 1.13 13.43 3.53
N SER A 137 2.21 13.20 4.28
CA SER A 137 3.25 12.23 3.92
C SER A 137 2.72 10.79 3.91
N ILE A 138 1.85 10.41 4.87
CA ILE A 138 1.20 9.09 4.89
C ILE A 138 0.20 8.97 3.74
N ALA A 139 -0.61 10.01 3.48
CA ALA A 139 -1.54 10.02 2.36
C ALA A 139 -0.82 9.88 1.01
N ALA A 140 0.32 10.56 0.84
CA ALA A 140 1.16 10.43 -0.35
C ALA A 140 1.73 9.01 -0.50
N ALA A 141 2.22 8.40 0.59
CA ALA A 141 2.67 7.01 0.59
C ALA A 141 1.53 6.05 0.20
N SER A 142 0.32 6.27 0.73
CA SER A 142 -0.88 5.50 0.38
C SER A 142 -1.20 5.58 -1.12
N VAL A 143 -1.13 6.78 -1.71
CA VAL A 143 -1.33 6.99 -3.15
C VAL A 143 -0.29 6.23 -3.97
N LEU A 144 0.99 6.33 -3.62
CA LEU A 144 2.06 5.61 -4.33
C LEU A 144 1.88 4.10 -4.20
N ALA A 145 1.75 3.57 -2.99
CA ALA A 145 1.57 2.13 -2.77
C ALA A 145 0.38 1.59 -3.58
N LYS A 146 -0.76 2.31 -3.56
CA LYS A 146 -1.98 1.91 -4.28
C LYS A 146 -1.82 1.96 -5.78
N THR A 147 -1.28 3.04 -6.35
CA THR A 147 -1.15 3.20 -7.81
C THR A 147 -0.14 2.24 -8.42
N TYR A 148 1.01 2.03 -7.75
CA TYR A 148 2.00 1.04 -8.18
C TYR A 148 1.45 -0.38 -8.15
N ARG A 149 0.69 -0.72 -7.09
CA ARG A 149 0.05 -2.03 -7.01
C ARG A 149 -1.00 -2.23 -8.09
N ASP A 150 -1.86 -1.25 -8.33
CA ASP A 150 -2.91 -1.36 -9.34
C ASP A 150 -2.30 -1.51 -10.75
N GLU A 151 -1.24 -0.78 -11.06
CA GLU A 151 -0.48 -0.94 -12.30
C GLU A 151 0.12 -2.35 -12.43
N TYR A 152 0.73 -2.87 -11.35
CA TYR A 152 1.24 -4.24 -11.33
C TYR A 152 0.15 -5.27 -11.62
N MET A 153 -1.01 -5.15 -10.94
CA MET A 153 -2.12 -6.08 -11.14
C MET A 153 -2.72 -6.03 -12.53
N ARG A 154 -2.77 -4.86 -13.17
CA ARG A 154 -3.20 -4.72 -14.57
C ARG A 154 -2.23 -5.42 -15.54
N ARG A 155 -0.92 -5.29 -15.33
CA ARG A 155 0.07 -6.01 -16.13
C ARG A 155 -0.07 -7.52 -15.95
N LEU A 156 -0.24 -7.96 -14.70
CA LEU A 156 -0.41 -9.37 -14.39
C LEU A 156 -1.72 -9.95 -14.97
N ALA A 157 -2.79 -9.15 -15.08
CA ALA A 157 -4.03 -9.57 -15.68
C ALA A 157 -3.90 -9.92 -17.18
N VAL A 158 -2.94 -9.32 -17.88
CA VAL A 158 -2.64 -9.66 -19.29
C VAL A 158 -2.09 -11.09 -19.40
N GLU A 159 -1.25 -11.50 -18.45
CA GLU A 159 -0.67 -12.85 -18.41
C GLU A 159 -1.67 -13.90 -17.92
N TYR A 160 -2.58 -13.49 -17.03
CA TYR A 160 -3.58 -14.37 -16.40
C TYR A 160 -5.02 -13.83 -16.60
N PRO A 161 -5.55 -13.82 -17.83
CA PRO A 161 -6.79 -13.11 -18.18
C PRO A 161 -8.05 -13.71 -17.54
N HIS A 162 -8.00 -14.96 -17.06
CA HIS A 162 -9.17 -15.66 -16.53
C HIS A 162 -9.62 -15.18 -15.13
N TYR A 163 -8.74 -14.47 -14.38
CA TYR A 163 -8.98 -14.12 -12.98
C TYR A 163 -9.63 -12.74 -12.77
N GLY A 164 -9.80 -11.95 -13.84
CA GLY A 164 -10.41 -10.62 -13.77
C GLY A 164 -9.60 -9.60 -12.95
N TRP A 165 -8.29 -9.79 -12.82
CA TRP A 165 -7.43 -8.97 -11.97
C TRP A 165 -7.32 -7.50 -12.41
N GLU A 166 -7.64 -7.19 -13.66
CA GLU A 166 -7.73 -5.82 -14.16
C GLU A 166 -8.89 -5.02 -13.51
N ARG A 167 -9.91 -5.73 -13.00
CA ARG A 167 -11.07 -5.14 -12.33
C ARG A 167 -11.02 -5.35 -10.81
N ASN A 168 -10.82 -6.59 -10.40
CA ASN A 168 -10.89 -6.98 -8.99
C ASN A 168 -9.58 -6.80 -8.22
N MET A 169 -8.46 -6.47 -8.88
CA MET A 169 -7.14 -6.25 -8.28
C MET A 169 -6.70 -7.38 -7.33
N GLY A 170 -7.15 -8.62 -7.60
CA GLY A 170 -6.87 -9.80 -6.80
C GLY A 170 -7.72 -9.95 -5.54
N TYR A 171 -8.71 -9.09 -5.31
CA TYR A 171 -9.64 -9.22 -4.18
C TYR A 171 -10.59 -10.41 -4.35
N PRO A 172 -11.15 -10.96 -3.24
CA PRO A 172 -12.01 -12.15 -3.24
C PRO A 172 -13.43 -11.85 -3.76
N THR A 173 -13.53 -11.35 -4.99
CA THR A 173 -14.81 -11.21 -5.67
C THR A 173 -15.33 -12.58 -6.12
N LYS A 174 -16.64 -12.67 -6.38
CA LYS A 174 -17.22 -13.91 -6.91
C LYS A 174 -16.51 -14.35 -8.19
N GLU A 175 -16.24 -13.43 -9.12
CA GLU A 175 -15.51 -13.67 -10.37
C GLU A 175 -14.13 -14.30 -10.09
N HIS A 176 -13.37 -13.76 -9.14
CA HIS A 176 -12.04 -14.25 -8.81
C HIS A 176 -12.10 -15.66 -8.17
N ILE A 177 -13.07 -15.89 -7.27
CA ILE A 177 -13.25 -17.19 -6.63
C ILE A 177 -13.69 -18.24 -7.66
N ASP A 178 -14.64 -17.94 -8.53
CA ASP A 178 -15.10 -18.81 -9.61
C ASP A 178 -13.93 -19.17 -10.56
N ALA A 179 -13.07 -18.19 -10.87
CA ALA A 179 -11.88 -18.41 -11.68
C ALA A 179 -10.85 -19.34 -10.98
N ILE A 180 -10.64 -19.20 -9.67
CA ILE A 180 -9.79 -20.13 -8.91
C ILE A 180 -10.35 -21.54 -8.94
N ILE A 181 -11.67 -21.73 -8.81
CA ILE A 181 -12.33 -23.03 -8.89
C ILE A 181 -12.13 -23.67 -10.28
N ALA A 182 -12.26 -22.85 -11.34
CA ALA A 182 -12.19 -23.33 -12.72
C ALA A 182 -10.75 -23.58 -13.21
N HIS A 183 -9.78 -22.77 -12.81
CA HIS A 183 -8.43 -22.74 -13.36
C HIS A 183 -7.31 -23.03 -12.34
N GLY A 184 -7.66 -23.17 -11.05
CA GLY A 184 -6.70 -23.40 -9.98
C GLY A 184 -5.96 -22.15 -9.52
N TYR A 185 -4.93 -22.34 -8.69
CA TYR A 185 -4.05 -21.27 -8.23
C TYR A 185 -2.91 -21.03 -9.21
N THR A 186 -2.54 -19.76 -9.39
CA THR A 186 -1.29 -19.35 -10.06
C THR A 186 -0.18 -19.16 -9.01
N PRO A 187 1.10 -18.97 -9.43
CA PRO A 187 2.18 -18.61 -8.52
C PRO A 187 1.97 -17.27 -7.78
N HIS A 188 1.06 -16.44 -8.27
CA HIS A 188 0.75 -15.13 -7.67
C HIS A 188 -0.36 -15.17 -6.62
N HIS A 189 -1.01 -16.32 -6.43
CA HIS A 189 -1.99 -16.48 -5.36
C HIS A 189 -1.31 -16.72 -4.01
N ARG A 190 -1.91 -16.17 -2.95
CA ARG A 190 -1.46 -16.33 -1.56
C ARG A 190 -2.08 -17.57 -0.97
N LYS A 191 -1.34 -18.65 -0.95
CA LYS A 191 -1.81 -19.98 -0.50
C LYS A 191 -2.13 -20.03 0.99
N SER A 192 -1.56 -19.15 1.79
CA SER A 192 -1.86 -19.00 3.22
C SER A 192 -3.20 -18.29 3.51
N PHE A 193 -3.85 -17.72 2.48
CA PHE A 193 -5.15 -17.07 2.62
C PHE A 193 -6.25 -18.10 2.41
N HIS A 194 -6.87 -18.55 3.51
CA HIS A 194 -7.93 -19.55 3.48
C HIS A 194 -9.24 -19.00 2.93
N LEU A 195 -9.79 -19.69 1.94
CA LEU A 195 -11.12 -19.45 1.38
C LEU A 195 -12.03 -20.58 1.80
N LYS A 196 -13.03 -20.29 2.63
CA LYS A 196 -14.03 -21.29 3.07
C LYS A 196 -14.72 -22.01 1.90
N GLN A 197 -14.88 -21.33 0.77
CA GLN A 197 -15.49 -21.87 -0.45
C GLN A 197 -14.65 -22.95 -1.15
N LEU A 198 -13.37 -23.03 -0.83
CA LEU A 198 -12.43 -24.01 -1.39
C LEU A 198 -12.07 -25.12 -0.41
N GLU A 199 -12.57 -25.07 0.83
CA GLU A 199 -12.42 -26.16 1.79
C GLU A 199 -13.30 -27.34 1.36
N PRO A 200 -12.77 -28.59 1.37
CA PRO A 200 -13.62 -29.75 1.14
C PRO A 200 -14.74 -29.76 2.18
N THR A 201 -15.99 -29.77 1.75
CA THR A 201 -17.11 -30.06 2.63
C THR A 201 -16.91 -31.50 3.16
N LEU A 202 -16.51 -31.63 4.40
CA LEU A 202 -16.55 -32.91 5.10
C LEU A 202 -18.02 -33.29 5.25
N PHE A 203 -18.50 -34.22 4.40
CA PHE A 203 -19.71 -34.97 4.60
C PHE A 203 -19.46 -36.17 5.51
#